data_bacc5a5463022b1a1665d953817f6b6b
#
_entry.id   bacc5a5463022b1a1665d953817f6b6b
#
_cell.length_a   1.000
_cell.length_b   1.000
_cell.length_c   1.000
_cell.angle_alpha   90.00
_cell.angle_beta   90.00
_cell.angle_gamma   90.00
#
_symmetry.space_group_name_H-M   'P 1'
#
loop_
_entity.id
_entity.type
_entity.pdbx_description
1 polymer ?
#
loop_
_entity_poly.entity_id
_entity_poly.type
_entity_poly.pdbx_seq_one_letter_code
_entity_poly.pdbx_strand_id
1 'polypeptide(L)'
;MSGLLVFSEDLTKYDFGPDHPMAPGRVTNTISLARQLGVLDRLKIVPPPDIDLALLETIHTSDYIAAVQRGEPNQQYGLGTSDNPVFPGMHEVAAWVTMASAEAARKVWTGDVQRATNISGGLHHAMPGYTSGFCVYNDVAVAIRWLLDNGCERVGYVDVDVHHGDGVQAIFYDEPRVMTVSLHETPAYLFPGTGFPSEIGGRGAEGTAVNVALPPGATDADWLRAFHAIVPHVLRAHKPTVLVSQHGCDSHRRDPLADLNLSLDGQRASYLAVANLADELCEGRWVSTGGGGYAVLNVVPRAWTHLLAIVSGEPIEPITPVPEAWRIEAGESAPLTMSDGAAATFRPFEEGFTPGSRVDQAILATRQAVFPELGMDPSL
;
A
#
# COMPACT_ATOMS: atom_id res chain seq x y z
N MET A 1 -21.47 8.72 3.57
CA MET A 1 -20.95 8.34 4.91
C MET A 1 -19.52 8.84 4.99
N SER A 2 -19.11 9.49 6.06
CA SER A 2 -17.75 10.04 6.19
C SER A 2 -16.74 8.91 6.30
N GLY A 3 -15.59 9.02 5.60
CA GLY A 3 -14.44 8.13 5.78
C GLY A 3 -13.80 8.34 7.15
N LEU A 4 -12.87 7.44 7.53
CA LEU A 4 -12.16 7.48 8.80
C LEU A 4 -10.65 7.47 8.59
N LEU A 5 -9.94 8.31 9.32
CA LEU A 5 -8.49 8.29 9.45
C LEU A 5 -8.12 7.85 10.86
N VAL A 6 -7.33 6.79 10.99
CA VAL A 6 -6.70 6.44 12.27
C VAL A 6 -5.36 7.14 12.35
N PHE A 7 -5.24 8.11 13.26
CA PHE A 7 -4.05 8.94 13.38
C PHE A 7 -3.88 9.51 14.79
N SER A 8 -2.64 9.56 15.24
CA SER A 8 -2.16 10.41 16.32
C SER A 8 -0.75 10.90 16.01
N GLU A 9 -0.32 11.97 16.62
CA GLU A 9 1.05 12.50 16.47
C GLU A 9 2.12 11.46 16.88
N ASP A 10 1.77 10.49 17.73
CA ASP A 10 2.70 9.45 18.15
C ASP A 10 3.13 8.53 17.00
N LEU A 11 2.29 8.36 15.97
CA LEU A 11 2.65 7.58 14.78
C LEU A 11 3.78 8.21 13.97
N THR A 12 4.00 9.52 14.11
CA THR A 12 5.12 10.22 13.43
C THR A 12 6.47 10.00 14.10
N LYS A 13 6.52 9.31 15.24
CA LYS A 13 7.76 8.93 15.91
C LYS A 13 8.44 7.70 15.30
N TYR A 14 7.87 7.12 14.24
CA TYR A 14 8.52 6.09 13.42
C TYR A 14 9.65 6.73 12.62
N ASP A 15 10.86 6.75 13.21
CA ASP A 15 11.98 7.56 12.74
C ASP A 15 13.30 6.82 12.89
N PHE A 16 13.87 6.41 11.77
CA PHE A 16 15.18 5.76 11.70
C PHE A 16 16.37 6.74 11.74
N GLY A 17 16.10 8.04 11.83
CA GLY A 17 17.12 9.10 11.91
C GLY A 17 17.17 9.98 10.65
N PRO A 18 17.94 11.06 10.71
CA PRO A 18 17.86 12.18 9.75
C PRO A 18 18.32 11.83 8.32
N ASP A 19 19.18 10.83 8.18
CA ASP A 19 19.72 10.40 6.88
C ASP A 19 18.95 9.23 6.26
N HIS A 20 17.90 8.76 6.95
CA HIS A 20 17.12 7.61 6.49
C HIS A 20 15.94 8.07 5.61
N PRO A 21 15.67 7.40 4.46
CA PRO A 21 14.59 7.80 3.55
C PRO A 21 13.19 7.69 4.20
N MET A 22 13.00 6.75 5.13
CA MET A 22 11.75 6.58 5.89
C MET A 22 11.60 7.69 6.95
N ALA A 23 11.39 8.93 6.50
CA ALA A 23 11.36 10.12 7.36
C ALA A 23 9.93 10.44 7.84
N PRO A 24 9.76 10.91 9.10
CA PRO A 24 8.47 11.37 9.65
C PRO A 24 7.78 12.44 8.82
N GLY A 25 8.56 13.26 8.11
CA GLY A 25 8.06 14.30 7.20
C GLY A 25 7.08 13.78 6.13
N ARG A 26 7.12 12.51 5.79
CA ARG A 26 6.17 11.85 4.88
C ARG A 26 4.73 11.98 5.39
N VAL A 27 4.52 11.71 6.66
CA VAL A 27 3.21 11.77 7.32
C VAL A 27 2.88 13.20 7.75
N THR A 28 3.80 13.90 8.41
CA THR A 28 3.54 15.25 8.95
C THR A 28 3.21 16.26 7.87
N ASN A 29 3.95 16.25 6.74
CA ASN A 29 3.66 17.12 5.61
C ASN A 29 2.32 16.77 4.93
N THR A 30 1.95 15.49 4.88
CA THR A 30 0.64 15.06 4.37
C THR A 30 -0.49 15.58 5.23
N ILE A 31 -0.40 15.40 6.54
CA ILE A 31 -1.42 15.88 7.50
C ILE A 31 -1.55 17.41 7.44
N SER A 32 -0.43 18.13 7.34
CA SER A 32 -0.43 19.59 7.18
C SER A 32 -1.13 20.00 5.88
N LEU A 33 -0.79 19.38 4.74
CA LEU A 33 -1.41 19.69 3.45
C LEU A 33 -2.90 19.36 3.43
N ALA A 34 -3.27 18.18 3.89
CA ALA A 34 -4.67 17.73 3.95
C ALA A 34 -5.53 18.63 4.85
N ARG A 35 -4.96 19.13 5.96
CA ARG A 35 -5.61 20.09 6.86
C ARG A 35 -5.85 21.42 6.15
N GLN A 36 -4.84 21.98 5.50
CA GLN A 36 -4.95 23.26 4.82
C GLN A 36 -5.88 23.22 3.59
N LEU A 37 -6.07 22.05 2.99
CA LEU A 37 -7.04 21.83 1.92
C LEU A 37 -8.45 21.46 2.43
N GLY A 38 -8.69 21.42 3.75
CA GLY A 38 -9.97 21.05 4.34
C GLY A 38 -10.37 19.59 4.15
N VAL A 39 -9.42 18.73 3.75
CA VAL A 39 -9.67 17.29 3.54
C VAL A 39 -9.90 16.58 4.89
N LEU A 40 -9.17 16.98 5.94
CA LEU A 40 -9.33 16.37 7.26
C LEU A 40 -10.70 16.68 7.90
N ASP A 41 -11.33 17.81 7.53
CA ASP A 41 -12.67 18.17 8.05
C ASP A 41 -13.77 17.23 7.56
N ARG A 42 -13.50 16.44 6.51
CA ARG A 42 -14.41 15.48 5.89
C ARG A 42 -14.23 14.05 6.45
N LEU A 43 -13.23 13.85 7.30
CA LEU A 43 -12.87 12.56 7.86
C LEU A 43 -13.15 12.53 9.37
N LYS A 44 -13.64 11.39 9.86
CA LYS A 44 -13.59 11.11 11.29
C LYS A 44 -12.15 10.72 11.64
N ILE A 45 -11.52 11.43 12.57
CA ILE A 45 -10.17 11.12 13.04
C ILE A 45 -10.26 10.46 14.41
N VAL A 46 -9.61 9.30 14.56
CA VAL A 46 -9.53 8.57 15.83
C VAL A 46 -8.08 8.17 16.10
N PRO A 47 -7.63 8.14 17.35
CA PRO A 47 -6.31 7.61 17.68
C PRO A 47 -6.27 6.08 17.52
N PRO A 48 -5.06 5.49 17.37
CA PRO A 48 -4.90 4.04 17.49
C PRO A 48 -5.33 3.57 18.90
N PRO A 49 -5.86 2.36 19.04
CA PRO A 49 -6.14 1.78 20.35
C PRO A 49 -4.84 1.39 21.08
N ASP A 50 -4.97 0.98 22.33
CA ASP A 50 -3.87 0.42 23.11
C ASP A 50 -3.23 -0.78 22.39
N ILE A 51 -1.94 -1.01 22.64
CA ILE A 51 -1.18 -2.11 22.04
C ILE A 51 -1.75 -3.44 22.53
N ASP A 52 -2.17 -4.27 21.59
CA ASP A 52 -2.59 -5.66 21.82
C ASP A 52 -1.46 -6.60 21.34
N LEU A 53 -0.68 -7.11 22.29
CA LEU A 53 0.39 -8.07 22.00
C LEU A 53 -0.15 -9.39 21.44
N ALA A 54 -1.33 -9.85 21.91
CA ALA A 54 -1.90 -11.09 21.42
C ALA A 54 -2.30 -10.95 19.93
N LEU A 55 -2.81 -9.78 19.53
CA LEU A 55 -3.08 -9.51 18.11
C LEU A 55 -1.78 -9.45 17.30
N LEU A 56 -0.72 -8.86 17.83
CA LEU A 56 0.59 -8.81 17.16
C LEU A 56 1.17 -10.22 16.95
N GLU A 57 1.02 -11.10 17.96
CA GLU A 57 1.47 -12.51 17.93
C GLU A 57 0.66 -13.39 16.95
N THR A 58 -0.45 -12.91 16.41
CA THR A 58 -1.15 -13.64 15.32
C THR A 58 -0.35 -13.69 14.03
N ILE A 59 0.60 -12.78 13.85
CA ILE A 59 1.47 -12.67 12.67
C ILE A 59 2.94 -12.83 13.02
N HIS A 60 3.39 -12.16 14.07
CA HIS A 60 4.80 -12.12 14.44
C HIS A 60 5.14 -13.11 15.54
N THR A 61 6.30 -13.75 15.47
CA THR A 61 6.76 -14.69 16.49
C THR A 61 7.09 -13.96 17.80
N SER A 62 6.80 -14.58 18.94
CA SER A 62 7.00 -13.97 20.27
C SER A 62 8.47 -13.64 20.54
N ASP A 63 9.41 -14.43 20.02
CA ASP A 63 10.84 -14.18 20.16
C ASP A 63 11.31 -12.98 19.32
N TYR A 64 10.73 -12.77 18.13
CA TYR A 64 10.96 -11.57 17.33
C TYR A 64 10.39 -10.31 18.02
N ILE A 65 9.15 -10.36 18.50
CA ILE A 65 8.54 -9.25 19.26
C ILE A 65 9.42 -8.90 20.46
N ALA A 66 9.87 -9.90 21.23
CA ALA A 66 10.77 -9.69 22.36
C ALA A 66 12.12 -9.09 21.94
N ALA A 67 12.63 -9.40 20.74
CA ALA A 67 13.84 -8.77 20.21
C ALA A 67 13.63 -7.29 19.88
N VAL A 68 12.50 -6.93 19.24
CA VAL A 68 12.14 -5.54 18.97
C VAL A 68 11.94 -4.74 20.27
N GLN A 69 11.30 -5.34 21.29
CA GLN A 69 11.11 -4.73 22.62
C GLN A 69 12.42 -4.40 23.32
N ARG A 70 13.46 -5.22 23.14
CA ARG A 70 14.79 -4.91 23.70
C ARG A 70 15.43 -3.68 23.08
N GLY A 71 15.07 -3.35 21.83
CA GLY A 71 15.60 -2.17 21.16
C GLY A 71 17.11 -2.23 20.92
N GLU A 72 17.67 -3.40 20.69
CA GLU A 72 19.09 -3.63 20.46
C GLU A 72 19.33 -4.22 19.05
N PRO A 73 20.48 -3.87 18.39
CA PRO A 73 20.83 -4.48 17.13
C PRO A 73 20.92 -6.01 17.24
N ASN A 74 20.25 -6.71 16.30
CA ASN A 74 20.26 -8.16 16.22
C ASN A 74 20.08 -8.62 14.77
N GLN A 75 21.15 -9.09 14.15
CA GLN A 75 21.17 -9.51 12.74
C GLN A 75 20.21 -10.67 12.43
N GLN A 76 19.95 -11.56 13.39
CA GLN A 76 19.01 -12.68 13.20
C GLN A 76 17.60 -12.16 12.88
N TYR A 77 17.25 -11.02 13.46
CA TYR A 77 15.92 -10.38 13.30
C TYR A 77 15.95 -9.17 12.37
N GLY A 78 17.02 -8.94 11.62
CA GLY A 78 17.17 -7.79 10.73
C GLY A 78 17.27 -6.42 11.42
N LEU A 79 17.46 -6.39 12.75
CA LEU A 79 17.51 -5.17 13.56
C LEU A 79 18.93 -4.58 13.58
N GLY A 80 19.05 -3.26 13.40
CA GLY A 80 20.30 -2.52 13.44
C GLY A 80 21.12 -2.60 12.15
N THR A 81 20.50 -2.96 11.03
CA THR A 81 21.09 -2.83 9.69
C THR A 81 21.01 -1.38 9.20
N SER A 82 21.66 -1.06 8.07
CA SER A 82 21.50 0.25 7.41
C SER A 82 20.04 0.53 7.02
N ASP A 83 19.30 -0.49 6.62
CA ASP A 83 17.91 -0.38 6.19
C ASP A 83 16.92 -0.35 7.35
N ASN A 84 17.30 -0.96 8.48
CA ASN A 84 16.44 -1.06 9.65
C ASN A 84 17.22 -0.71 10.93
N PRO A 85 17.68 0.54 11.07
CA PRO A 85 18.35 0.99 12.29
C PRO A 85 17.44 0.88 13.51
N VAL A 86 17.99 0.61 14.66
CA VAL A 86 17.22 0.62 15.92
C VAL A 86 17.07 2.06 16.40
N PHE A 87 15.86 2.43 16.83
CA PHE A 87 15.58 3.75 17.40
C PHE A 87 14.83 3.63 18.74
N PRO A 88 14.90 4.63 19.63
CA PRO A 88 14.21 4.61 20.90
C PRO A 88 12.68 4.51 20.74
N GLY A 89 12.05 3.59 21.48
CA GLY A 89 10.59 3.38 21.40
C GLY A 89 10.13 2.66 20.12
N MET A 90 11.05 1.99 19.40
CA MET A 90 10.74 1.29 18.15
C MET A 90 9.56 0.33 18.28
N HIS A 91 9.51 -0.46 19.36
CA HIS A 91 8.42 -1.41 19.59
C HIS A 91 7.07 -0.68 19.70
N GLU A 92 7.02 0.31 20.58
CA GLU A 92 5.77 1.03 20.89
C GLU A 92 5.23 1.71 19.65
N VAL A 93 6.08 2.41 18.90
CA VAL A 93 5.63 3.15 17.71
C VAL A 93 5.23 2.20 16.58
N ALA A 94 6.02 1.15 16.32
CA ALA A 94 5.68 0.16 15.29
C ALA A 94 4.39 -0.60 15.65
N ALA A 95 4.19 -0.92 16.94
CA ALA A 95 2.96 -1.53 17.41
C ALA A 95 1.76 -0.59 17.27
N TRP A 96 1.88 0.71 17.59
CA TRP A 96 0.79 1.68 17.38
C TRP A 96 0.42 1.82 15.90
N VAL A 97 1.39 1.86 14.99
CA VAL A 97 1.12 1.84 13.54
C VAL A 97 0.33 0.59 13.17
N THR A 98 0.69 -0.55 13.72
CA THR A 98 -0.01 -1.82 13.48
C THR A 98 -1.43 -1.80 14.04
N MET A 99 -1.61 -1.33 15.28
CA MET A 99 -2.94 -1.19 15.89
C MET A 99 -3.81 -0.19 15.12
N ALA A 100 -3.23 0.84 14.51
CA ALA A 100 -3.98 1.80 13.69
C ALA A 100 -4.57 1.14 12.44
N SER A 101 -3.83 0.27 11.75
CA SER A 101 -4.34 -0.48 10.59
C SER A 101 -5.38 -1.53 11.01
N ALA A 102 -5.18 -2.21 12.13
CA ALA A 102 -6.17 -3.13 12.70
C ALA A 102 -7.47 -2.40 13.10
N GLU A 103 -7.36 -1.20 13.68
CA GLU A 103 -8.52 -0.37 14.02
C GLU A 103 -9.28 0.10 12.78
N ALA A 104 -8.58 0.50 11.72
CA ALA A 104 -9.19 0.83 10.45
C ALA A 104 -9.99 -0.36 9.90
N ALA A 105 -9.41 -1.57 9.93
CA ALA A 105 -10.08 -2.80 9.53
C ALA A 105 -11.29 -3.10 10.42
N ARG A 106 -11.16 -2.96 11.73
CA ARG A 106 -12.26 -3.14 12.69
C ARG A 106 -13.43 -2.19 12.39
N LYS A 107 -13.16 -0.91 12.20
CA LYS A 107 -14.18 0.10 11.93
C LYS A 107 -14.95 -0.14 10.63
N VAL A 108 -14.27 -0.65 9.60
CA VAL A 108 -14.91 -1.04 8.35
C VAL A 108 -15.74 -2.31 8.53
N TRP A 109 -15.19 -3.33 9.17
CA TRP A 109 -15.85 -4.62 9.33
C TRP A 109 -17.09 -4.56 10.23
N THR A 110 -17.04 -3.79 11.32
CA THR A 110 -18.20 -3.58 12.22
C THR A 110 -19.27 -2.66 11.63
N GLY A 111 -19.02 -2.03 10.49
CA GLY A 111 -19.96 -1.15 9.82
C GLY A 111 -20.03 0.28 10.40
N ASP A 112 -19.06 0.66 11.24
CA ASP A 112 -18.97 2.03 11.77
C ASP A 112 -18.73 3.05 10.65
N VAL A 113 -17.94 2.66 9.63
CA VAL A 113 -17.68 3.40 8.39
C VAL A 113 -17.53 2.41 7.23
N GLN A 114 -17.70 2.89 5.99
CA GLN A 114 -17.41 2.07 4.80
C GLN A 114 -15.91 2.10 4.44
N ARG A 115 -15.24 3.22 4.67
CA ARG A 115 -13.84 3.43 4.27
C ARG A 115 -13.02 3.94 5.45
N ALA A 116 -11.87 3.32 5.68
CA ALA A 116 -10.93 3.76 6.72
C ALA A 116 -9.49 3.69 6.21
N THR A 117 -8.63 4.55 6.75
CA THR A 117 -7.23 4.60 6.34
C THR A 117 -6.28 4.82 7.52
N ASN A 118 -5.05 4.29 7.36
CA ASN A 118 -3.87 4.60 8.18
C ASN A 118 -2.70 4.93 7.24
N ILE A 119 -2.43 6.21 7.01
CA ILE A 119 -1.32 6.63 6.12
C ILE A 119 0.08 6.42 6.72
N SER A 120 0.18 6.11 8.01
CA SER A 120 1.45 5.75 8.65
C SER A 120 1.79 4.27 8.48
N GLY A 121 0.83 3.44 8.07
CA GLY A 121 0.97 2.02 7.82
C GLY A 121 1.38 1.70 6.38
N GLY A 122 1.19 0.44 6.00
CA GLY A 122 1.61 -0.12 4.72
C GLY A 122 3.01 -0.73 4.79
N LEU A 123 3.40 -1.21 5.96
CA LEU A 123 4.72 -1.79 6.25
C LEU A 123 4.77 -3.25 5.76
N HIS A 124 4.64 -3.44 4.47
CA HIS A 124 4.35 -4.70 3.79
C HIS A 124 5.54 -5.67 3.69
N HIS A 125 6.77 -5.23 3.99
CA HIS A 125 7.97 -6.08 3.92
C HIS A 125 8.28 -6.84 5.20
N ALA A 126 7.74 -6.45 6.36
CA ALA A 126 8.04 -7.14 7.61
C ALA A 126 7.59 -8.60 7.54
N MET A 127 8.49 -9.50 7.86
CA MET A 127 8.25 -10.94 7.89
C MET A 127 7.78 -11.40 9.29
N PRO A 128 7.23 -12.59 9.43
CA PRO A 128 6.79 -13.08 10.74
C PRO A 128 7.88 -13.05 11.82
N GLY A 129 9.14 -13.26 11.44
CA GLY A 129 10.25 -13.38 12.37
C GLY A 129 11.38 -12.36 12.19
N TYR A 130 11.25 -11.36 11.31
CA TYR A 130 12.31 -10.37 11.12
C TYR A 130 11.84 -9.09 10.42
N THR A 131 12.55 -8.00 10.68
CA THR A 131 12.41 -6.69 10.07
C THR A 131 13.01 -6.69 8.66
N SER A 132 12.34 -6.09 7.70
CA SER A 132 12.81 -6.00 6.30
C SER A 132 12.29 -4.72 5.65
N GLY A 133 13.04 -4.12 4.73
CA GLY A 133 12.57 -2.99 3.89
C GLY A 133 11.95 -1.85 4.70
N PHE A 134 12.61 -1.40 5.76
CA PHE A 134 12.15 -0.34 6.67
C PHE A 134 10.91 -0.71 7.52
N CYS A 135 10.44 -1.95 7.45
CA CYS A 135 9.20 -2.42 8.09
C CYS A 135 9.52 -3.27 9.31
N VAL A 136 9.11 -2.80 10.50
CA VAL A 136 9.29 -3.53 11.78
C VAL A 136 8.19 -4.56 11.97
N TYR A 137 6.92 -4.15 11.94
CA TYR A 137 5.77 -5.04 12.00
C TYR A 137 4.91 -4.88 10.75
N ASN A 138 4.33 -5.97 10.27
CA ASN A 138 3.45 -6.00 9.10
C ASN A 138 2.02 -5.63 9.52
N ASP A 139 1.74 -4.34 9.57
CA ASP A 139 0.45 -3.79 9.98
C ASP A 139 -0.69 -4.24 9.06
N VAL A 140 -0.42 -4.37 7.76
CA VAL A 140 -1.37 -4.86 6.76
C VAL A 140 -1.75 -6.30 7.04
N ALA A 141 -0.76 -7.16 7.29
CA ALA A 141 -1.03 -8.57 7.58
C ALA A 141 -1.79 -8.76 8.89
N VAL A 142 -1.47 -7.97 9.93
CA VAL A 142 -2.22 -8.00 11.21
C VAL A 142 -3.67 -7.56 11.00
N ALA A 143 -3.91 -6.51 10.21
CA ALA A 143 -5.26 -6.05 9.87
C ALA A 143 -6.07 -7.12 9.11
N ILE A 144 -5.45 -7.77 8.11
CA ILE A 144 -6.07 -8.87 7.36
C ILE A 144 -6.36 -10.07 8.26
N ARG A 145 -5.42 -10.46 9.12
CA ARG A 145 -5.62 -11.56 10.09
C ARG A 145 -6.78 -11.27 11.02
N TRP A 146 -6.84 -10.03 11.54
CA TRP A 146 -7.96 -9.61 12.38
C TRP A 146 -9.31 -9.76 11.66
N LEU A 147 -9.41 -9.35 10.40
CA LEU A 147 -10.62 -9.51 9.58
C LEU A 147 -11.04 -10.99 9.48
N LEU A 148 -10.11 -11.87 9.15
CA LEU A 148 -10.37 -13.32 9.00
C LEU A 148 -10.82 -13.95 10.32
N ASP A 149 -10.19 -13.59 11.44
CA ASP A 149 -10.49 -14.11 12.77
C ASP A 149 -11.84 -13.60 13.30
N ASN A 150 -12.33 -12.48 12.75
CA ASN A 150 -13.65 -11.92 13.08
C ASN A 150 -14.72 -12.21 12.01
N GLY A 151 -14.53 -13.25 11.21
CA GLY A 151 -15.56 -13.79 10.34
C GLY A 151 -15.62 -13.21 8.92
N CYS A 152 -14.62 -12.43 8.50
CA CYS A 152 -14.50 -12.03 7.11
C CYS A 152 -14.19 -13.28 6.26
N GLU A 153 -15.04 -13.57 5.26
CA GLU A 153 -14.90 -14.78 4.47
C GLU A 153 -13.72 -14.72 3.50
N ARG A 154 -13.52 -13.60 2.82
CA ARG A 154 -12.44 -13.38 1.85
C ARG A 154 -11.98 -11.94 1.84
N VAL A 155 -10.68 -11.76 1.78
CA VAL A 155 -10.01 -10.45 1.68
C VAL A 155 -9.29 -10.35 0.34
N GLY A 156 -9.52 -9.27 -0.39
CA GLY A 156 -8.65 -8.86 -1.49
C GLY A 156 -7.62 -7.87 -0.95
N TYR A 157 -6.35 -8.09 -1.22
CA TYR A 157 -5.29 -7.15 -0.93
C TYR A 157 -4.68 -6.64 -2.23
N VAL A 158 -4.68 -5.34 -2.45
CA VAL A 158 -4.08 -4.68 -3.62
C VAL A 158 -2.95 -3.79 -3.17
N ASP A 159 -1.76 -4.06 -3.68
CA ASP A 159 -0.52 -3.35 -3.38
C ASP A 159 -0.07 -2.57 -4.62
N VAL A 160 0.00 -1.24 -4.51
CA VAL A 160 0.41 -0.34 -5.60
C VAL A 160 1.77 0.32 -5.34
N ASP A 161 2.46 -0.10 -4.28
CA ASP A 161 3.85 0.25 -4.01
C ASP A 161 4.74 -0.19 -5.18
N VAL A 162 5.86 0.49 -5.39
CA VAL A 162 6.81 0.09 -6.43
C VAL A 162 7.54 -1.21 -6.08
N HIS A 163 7.64 -1.53 -4.78
CA HIS A 163 8.23 -2.76 -4.29
C HIS A 163 7.18 -3.87 -4.15
N HIS A 164 7.59 -5.10 -4.38
CA HIS A 164 6.72 -6.26 -4.12
C HIS A 164 6.37 -6.36 -2.63
N GLY A 165 5.08 -6.53 -2.30
CA GLY A 165 4.61 -6.74 -0.93
C GLY A 165 4.91 -8.14 -0.40
N ASP A 166 6.19 -8.48 -0.35
CA ASP A 166 6.71 -9.82 -0.07
C ASP A 166 6.30 -10.37 1.30
N GLY A 167 6.29 -9.53 2.33
CA GLY A 167 5.89 -9.94 3.67
C GLY A 167 4.41 -10.34 3.74
N VAL A 168 3.53 -9.55 3.12
CA VAL A 168 2.09 -9.87 3.08
C VAL A 168 1.87 -11.14 2.26
N GLN A 169 2.50 -11.25 1.07
CA GLN A 169 2.43 -12.46 0.26
C GLN A 169 2.92 -13.69 1.02
N ALA A 170 4.08 -13.61 1.67
CA ALA A 170 4.66 -14.75 2.39
C ALA A 170 3.77 -15.22 3.56
N ILE A 171 3.16 -14.29 4.29
CA ILE A 171 2.28 -14.58 5.43
C ILE A 171 1.00 -15.32 4.98
N PHE A 172 0.45 -14.96 3.83
CA PHE A 172 -0.82 -15.51 3.33
C PHE A 172 -0.64 -16.46 2.14
N TYR A 173 0.58 -16.94 1.86
CA TYR A 173 0.88 -17.74 0.66
C TYR A 173 0.08 -19.03 0.55
N ASP A 174 -0.27 -19.64 1.69
CA ASP A 174 -1.08 -20.86 1.80
C ASP A 174 -2.52 -20.60 2.29
N GLU A 175 -2.98 -19.33 2.31
CA GLU A 175 -4.32 -18.96 2.82
C GLU A 175 -5.27 -18.60 1.66
N PRO A 176 -6.14 -19.53 1.22
CA PRO A 176 -6.99 -19.31 0.05
C PRO A 176 -8.07 -18.23 0.22
N ARG A 177 -8.30 -17.76 1.45
CA ARG A 177 -9.25 -16.67 1.72
C ARG A 177 -8.65 -15.28 1.49
N VAL A 178 -7.33 -15.17 1.27
CA VAL A 178 -6.63 -13.92 1.00
C VAL A 178 -6.04 -13.95 -0.40
N MET A 179 -6.47 -13.02 -1.25
CA MET A 179 -5.82 -12.80 -2.53
C MET A 179 -4.91 -11.58 -2.42
N THR A 180 -3.61 -11.77 -2.67
CA THR A 180 -2.63 -10.68 -2.75
C THR A 180 -2.39 -10.33 -4.21
N VAL A 181 -2.53 -9.05 -4.57
CA VAL A 181 -2.28 -8.54 -5.92
C VAL A 181 -1.29 -7.40 -5.82
N SER A 182 -0.07 -7.60 -6.32
CA SER A 182 1.00 -6.60 -6.26
C SER A 182 1.44 -6.19 -7.67
N LEU A 183 1.42 -4.87 -7.94
CA LEU A 183 1.95 -4.28 -9.18
C LEU A 183 3.23 -3.53 -8.85
N HIS A 184 4.37 -4.09 -9.18
CA HIS A 184 5.67 -3.61 -8.73
C HIS A 184 6.69 -3.61 -9.86
N GLU A 185 7.78 -2.90 -9.67
CA GLU A 185 8.92 -3.00 -10.57
C GLU A 185 9.55 -4.40 -10.47
N THR A 186 9.92 -4.96 -11.61
CA THR A 186 10.39 -6.35 -11.71
C THR A 186 11.48 -6.68 -10.69
N PRO A 187 11.35 -7.81 -9.99
CA PRO A 187 12.33 -8.28 -9.00
C PRO A 187 13.72 -8.59 -9.57
N ALA A 188 13.86 -8.56 -10.89
CA ALA A 188 15.17 -8.68 -11.54
C ALA A 188 16.07 -7.45 -11.31
N TYR A 189 15.51 -6.31 -10.91
CA TYR A 189 16.22 -5.04 -10.74
C TYR A 189 15.97 -4.40 -9.38
N LEU A 190 14.81 -4.65 -8.75
CA LEU A 190 14.42 -3.97 -7.52
C LEU A 190 14.31 -4.94 -6.33
N PHE A 191 14.59 -4.41 -5.14
CA PHE A 191 14.28 -5.06 -3.86
C PHE A 191 12.77 -5.39 -3.78
N PRO A 192 12.35 -6.50 -3.17
CA PRO A 192 13.12 -7.49 -2.42
C PRO A 192 13.67 -8.64 -3.28
N GLY A 193 13.50 -8.63 -4.60
CA GLY A 193 13.93 -9.71 -5.48
C GLY A 193 12.96 -10.89 -5.56
N THR A 194 11.71 -10.70 -5.10
CA THR A 194 10.59 -11.64 -5.16
C THR A 194 9.39 -11.00 -5.87
N GLY A 195 8.34 -11.75 -6.14
CA GLY A 195 7.16 -11.26 -6.87
C GLY A 195 7.24 -11.56 -8.37
N PHE A 196 7.84 -12.68 -8.76
CA PHE A 196 7.75 -13.15 -10.14
C PHE A 196 6.32 -13.61 -10.48
N PRO A 197 5.87 -13.49 -11.74
CA PRO A 197 4.54 -13.97 -12.15
C PRO A 197 4.27 -15.44 -11.84
N SER A 198 5.32 -16.26 -11.66
CA SER A 198 5.22 -17.67 -11.29
C SER A 198 4.95 -17.93 -9.80
N GLU A 199 5.03 -16.90 -8.97
CA GLU A 199 4.68 -17.00 -7.55
C GLU A 199 3.16 -16.80 -7.42
N ILE A 200 2.39 -17.87 -7.47
CA ILE A 200 0.93 -17.85 -7.62
C ILE A 200 0.14 -18.26 -6.36
N GLY A 201 0.82 -18.49 -5.25
CA GLY A 201 0.24 -19.05 -4.02
C GLY A 201 0.69 -20.48 -3.80
N GLY A 202 0.58 -20.93 -2.56
CA GLY A 202 0.97 -22.28 -2.16
C GLY A 202 -0.12 -23.31 -2.39
N ARG A 203 0.13 -24.56 -1.94
CA ARG A 203 -0.77 -25.67 -2.18
C ARG A 203 -2.16 -25.44 -1.59
N GLY A 204 -3.17 -25.44 -2.46
CA GLY A 204 -4.56 -25.18 -2.11
C GLY A 204 -4.95 -23.71 -2.08
N ALA A 205 -4.00 -22.82 -2.43
CA ALA A 205 -4.18 -21.40 -2.60
C ALA A 205 -3.61 -20.90 -3.95
N GLU A 206 -3.42 -21.82 -4.91
CA GLU A 206 -2.92 -21.46 -6.24
C GLU A 206 -3.87 -20.45 -6.90
N GLY A 207 -3.31 -19.41 -7.50
CA GLY A 207 -4.04 -18.28 -8.08
C GLY A 207 -4.35 -17.15 -7.12
N THR A 208 -4.02 -17.26 -5.82
CA THR A 208 -4.28 -16.21 -4.83
C THR A 208 -3.11 -15.24 -4.62
N ALA A 209 -1.90 -15.55 -5.05
CA ALA A 209 -0.82 -14.59 -5.17
C ALA A 209 -0.71 -14.15 -6.64
N VAL A 210 -0.84 -12.86 -6.88
CA VAL A 210 -0.90 -12.27 -8.23
C VAL A 210 0.17 -11.19 -8.35
N ASN A 211 1.16 -11.43 -9.20
CA ASN A 211 2.33 -10.57 -9.33
C ASN A 211 2.44 -10.00 -10.73
N VAL A 212 2.43 -8.67 -10.84
CA VAL A 212 2.62 -7.95 -12.09
C VAL A 212 3.97 -7.24 -12.05
N ALA A 213 5.00 -7.92 -12.57
CA ALA A 213 6.39 -7.47 -12.54
C ALA A 213 6.67 -6.54 -13.71
N LEU A 214 6.53 -5.23 -13.52
CA LEU A 214 6.66 -4.21 -14.56
C LEU A 214 8.13 -3.89 -14.87
N PRO A 215 8.46 -3.56 -16.12
CA PRO A 215 9.81 -3.13 -16.47
C PRO A 215 10.12 -1.74 -15.90
N PRO A 216 11.40 -1.43 -15.58
CA PRO A 216 11.82 -0.06 -15.29
C PRO A 216 11.38 0.92 -16.38
N GLY A 217 11.00 2.12 -15.98
CA GLY A 217 10.52 3.18 -16.87
C GLY A 217 9.05 3.06 -17.28
N ALA A 218 8.29 2.08 -16.77
CA ALA A 218 6.86 1.99 -17.06
C ALA A 218 6.13 3.28 -16.64
N THR A 219 5.35 3.82 -17.57
CA THR A 219 4.64 5.10 -17.46
C THR A 219 3.22 4.92 -16.88
N ASP A 220 2.49 6.02 -16.67
CA ASP A 220 1.06 5.98 -16.27
C ASP A 220 0.24 5.07 -17.21
N ALA A 221 0.44 5.22 -18.52
CA ALA A 221 -0.30 4.44 -19.51
C ALA A 221 0.01 2.94 -19.40
N ASP A 222 1.27 2.59 -19.19
CA ASP A 222 1.74 1.22 -19.03
C ASP A 222 1.19 0.60 -17.74
N TRP A 223 1.31 1.32 -16.64
CA TRP A 223 0.89 0.86 -15.33
C TRP A 223 -0.65 0.68 -15.24
N LEU A 224 -1.41 1.69 -15.70
CA LEU A 224 -2.87 1.61 -15.72
C LEU A 224 -3.36 0.51 -16.66
N ARG A 225 -2.69 0.31 -17.81
CA ARG A 225 -2.96 -0.81 -18.71
C ARG A 225 -2.79 -2.16 -17.98
N ALA A 226 -1.69 -2.33 -17.25
CA ALA A 226 -1.44 -3.54 -16.48
C ALA A 226 -2.45 -3.72 -15.34
N PHE A 227 -2.74 -2.67 -14.59
CA PHE A 227 -3.73 -2.69 -13.53
C PHE A 227 -5.10 -3.16 -14.04
N HIS A 228 -5.61 -2.52 -15.07
CA HIS A 228 -6.95 -2.84 -15.60
C HIS A 228 -7.00 -4.20 -16.30
N ALA A 229 -5.88 -4.69 -16.85
CA ALA A 229 -5.79 -6.01 -17.44
C ALA A 229 -5.80 -7.17 -16.42
N ILE A 230 -5.45 -6.92 -15.15
CA ILE A 230 -5.28 -7.98 -14.14
C ILE A 230 -6.22 -7.78 -12.96
N VAL A 231 -6.11 -6.65 -12.23
CA VAL A 231 -6.71 -6.47 -10.90
C VAL A 231 -8.21 -6.68 -10.86
N PRO A 232 -9.03 -6.05 -11.74
CA PRO A 232 -10.46 -6.23 -11.72
C PRO A 232 -10.88 -7.68 -11.99
N HIS A 233 -10.14 -8.39 -12.84
CA HIS A 233 -10.47 -9.77 -13.23
C HIS A 233 -10.25 -10.74 -12.08
N VAL A 234 -9.07 -10.69 -11.46
CA VAL A 234 -8.72 -11.61 -10.37
C VAL A 234 -9.57 -11.34 -9.11
N LEU A 235 -9.84 -10.07 -8.78
CA LEU A 235 -10.71 -9.72 -7.66
C LEU A 235 -12.16 -10.18 -7.88
N ARG A 236 -12.71 -10.04 -9.10
CA ARG A 236 -14.05 -10.56 -9.43
C ARG A 236 -14.12 -12.08 -9.31
N ALA A 237 -13.07 -12.80 -9.68
CA ALA A 237 -12.98 -14.24 -9.49
C ALA A 237 -12.90 -14.63 -8.00
N HIS A 238 -12.11 -13.91 -7.22
CA HIS A 238 -11.92 -14.14 -5.78
C HIS A 238 -13.16 -13.75 -4.95
N LYS A 239 -13.92 -12.73 -5.35
CA LYS A 239 -15.11 -12.21 -4.67
C LYS A 239 -14.84 -11.81 -3.22
N PRO A 240 -13.96 -10.84 -2.97
CA PRO A 240 -13.65 -10.41 -1.60
C PRO A 240 -14.87 -9.75 -0.93
N THR A 241 -14.96 -9.87 0.39
CA THR A 241 -15.97 -9.18 1.20
C THR A 241 -15.45 -7.87 1.79
N VAL A 242 -14.13 -7.71 1.84
CA VAL A 242 -13.42 -6.48 2.21
C VAL A 242 -12.23 -6.31 1.26
N LEU A 243 -12.00 -5.09 0.80
CA LEU A 243 -10.78 -4.73 0.08
C LEU A 243 -9.82 -4.04 1.04
N VAL A 244 -8.58 -4.53 1.11
CA VAL A 244 -7.45 -3.90 1.80
C VAL A 244 -6.47 -3.43 0.74
N SER A 245 -5.87 -2.26 0.88
CA SER A 245 -4.90 -1.79 -0.12
C SER A 245 -3.77 -0.96 0.48
N GLN A 246 -2.58 -1.14 -0.09
CA GLN A 246 -1.39 -0.39 0.24
C GLN A 246 -1.12 0.63 -0.88
N HIS A 247 -0.91 1.89 -0.49
CA HIS A 247 -0.79 3.03 -1.39
C HIS A 247 0.58 3.70 -1.29
N GLY A 248 1.64 2.91 -1.39
CA GLY A 248 2.98 3.43 -1.63
C GLY A 248 2.99 4.33 -2.87
N CYS A 249 3.71 5.42 -2.82
CA CYS A 249 3.79 6.37 -3.92
C CYS A 249 5.21 6.50 -4.51
N ASP A 250 6.06 5.54 -4.21
CA ASP A 250 7.43 5.41 -4.70
C ASP A 250 7.52 4.93 -6.17
N SER A 251 6.42 4.52 -6.77
CA SER A 251 6.30 4.33 -8.23
C SER A 251 6.41 5.64 -9.04
N HIS A 252 6.43 6.79 -8.35
CA HIS A 252 6.50 8.09 -8.99
C HIS A 252 7.88 8.38 -9.56
N ARG A 253 7.97 8.98 -10.78
CA ARG A 253 9.21 9.32 -11.50
C ARG A 253 10.24 10.18 -10.73
N ARG A 254 9.88 10.77 -9.60
CA ARG A 254 10.78 11.54 -8.74
C ARG A 254 11.19 10.79 -7.47
N ASP A 255 10.76 9.55 -7.32
CA ASP A 255 11.19 8.78 -6.18
C ASP A 255 12.66 8.38 -6.34
N PRO A 256 13.47 8.50 -5.28
CA PRO A 256 14.91 8.19 -5.38
C PRO A 256 15.23 6.70 -5.30
N LEU A 257 14.27 5.82 -4.96
CA LEU A 257 14.54 4.41 -4.67
C LEU A 257 14.05 3.44 -5.75
N ALA A 258 13.44 3.93 -6.85
CA ALA A 258 12.91 3.06 -7.90
C ALA A 258 12.92 3.75 -9.27
N ASP A 259 12.68 2.97 -10.31
CA ASP A 259 12.81 3.40 -11.70
C ASP A 259 11.48 3.38 -12.48
N LEU A 260 10.31 3.21 -11.82
CA LEU A 260 9.03 3.45 -12.50
C LEU A 260 8.84 4.94 -12.78
N ASN A 261 8.00 5.26 -13.77
CA ASN A 261 7.88 6.61 -14.29
C ASN A 261 6.45 7.15 -14.22
N LEU A 262 5.75 6.86 -13.12
CA LEU A 262 4.40 7.36 -12.91
C LEU A 262 4.41 8.86 -12.56
N SER A 263 3.30 9.52 -12.90
CA SER A 263 2.94 10.83 -12.39
C SER A 263 2.01 10.72 -11.18
N LEU A 264 1.83 11.83 -10.48
CA LEU A 264 0.80 11.93 -9.46
C LEU A 264 -0.62 11.68 -10.00
N ASP A 265 -0.87 12.06 -11.25
CA ASP A 265 -2.16 11.86 -11.91
C ASP A 265 -2.42 10.37 -12.18
N GLY A 266 -1.39 9.61 -12.57
CA GLY A 266 -1.46 8.15 -12.72
C GLY A 266 -1.70 7.45 -11.38
N GLN A 267 -0.99 7.86 -10.32
CA GLN A 267 -1.20 7.33 -8.97
C GLN A 267 -2.61 7.63 -8.47
N ARG A 268 -3.10 8.86 -8.63
CA ARG A 268 -4.48 9.21 -8.28
C ARG A 268 -5.51 8.37 -9.04
N ALA A 269 -5.28 8.11 -10.33
CA ALA A 269 -6.16 7.27 -11.14
C ALA A 269 -6.21 5.83 -10.59
N SER A 270 -5.08 5.27 -10.16
CA SER A 270 -5.04 3.95 -9.53
C SER A 270 -5.81 3.92 -8.20
N TYR A 271 -5.68 4.95 -7.35
CA TYR A 271 -6.40 5.05 -6.07
C TYR A 271 -7.93 5.10 -6.28
N LEU A 272 -8.38 5.86 -7.27
CA LEU A 272 -9.80 5.89 -7.67
C LEU A 272 -10.27 4.53 -8.20
N ALA A 273 -9.44 3.84 -8.99
CA ALA A 273 -9.79 2.53 -9.51
C ALA A 273 -9.93 1.48 -8.38
N VAL A 274 -9.04 1.51 -7.38
CA VAL A 274 -9.15 0.66 -6.17
C VAL A 274 -10.42 0.97 -5.39
N ALA A 275 -10.74 2.27 -5.17
CA ALA A 275 -11.96 2.67 -4.48
C ALA A 275 -13.22 2.20 -5.21
N ASN A 276 -13.25 2.31 -6.55
CA ASN A 276 -14.37 1.83 -7.37
C ASN A 276 -14.53 0.31 -7.29
N LEU A 277 -13.43 -0.46 -7.23
CA LEU A 277 -13.49 -1.91 -7.03
C LEU A 277 -14.01 -2.28 -5.64
N ALA A 278 -13.68 -1.51 -4.61
CA ALA A 278 -14.25 -1.70 -3.28
C ALA A 278 -15.77 -1.44 -3.28
N ASP A 279 -16.23 -0.41 -3.97
CA ASP A 279 -17.66 -0.13 -4.13
C ASP A 279 -18.38 -1.25 -4.90
N GLU A 280 -17.77 -1.71 -6.00
CA GLU A 280 -18.35 -2.77 -6.85
C GLU A 280 -18.42 -4.12 -6.14
N LEU A 281 -17.33 -4.53 -5.47
CA LEU A 281 -17.15 -5.92 -5.02
C LEU A 281 -17.39 -6.11 -3.52
N CYS A 282 -17.21 -5.06 -2.71
CA CYS A 282 -17.18 -5.14 -1.25
C CYS A 282 -18.22 -4.23 -0.57
N GLU A 283 -19.23 -3.76 -1.30
CA GLU A 283 -20.24 -2.81 -0.77
C GLU A 283 -19.59 -1.54 -0.17
N GLY A 284 -18.46 -1.11 -0.73
CA GLY A 284 -17.68 0.03 -0.25
C GLY A 284 -16.78 -0.25 0.95
N ARG A 285 -16.72 -1.49 1.47
CA ARG A 285 -15.83 -1.85 2.58
C ARG A 285 -14.37 -1.84 2.13
N TRP A 286 -13.69 -0.73 2.46
CA TRP A 286 -12.33 -0.47 2.03
C TRP A 286 -11.44 0.00 3.18
N VAL A 287 -10.31 -0.68 3.37
CA VAL A 287 -9.23 -0.31 4.28
C VAL A 287 -8.01 0.04 3.45
N SER A 288 -7.49 1.25 3.60
CA SER A 288 -6.28 1.66 2.89
C SER A 288 -5.15 2.03 3.86
N THR A 289 -3.93 1.83 3.42
CA THR A 289 -2.74 2.25 4.16
C THR A 289 -1.87 3.17 3.30
N GLY A 290 -0.91 3.82 3.91
CA GLY A 290 0.22 4.42 3.20
C GLY A 290 1.10 3.35 2.57
N GLY A 291 2.40 3.49 2.68
CA GLY A 291 3.40 2.58 2.12
C GLY A 291 4.72 3.28 1.87
N GLY A 292 5.48 2.88 0.85
CA GLY A 292 6.67 3.56 0.39
C GLY A 292 6.38 4.94 -0.23
N GLY A 293 7.44 5.64 -0.56
CA GLY A 293 7.41 6.99 -1.11
C GLY A 293 8.37 7.91 -0.37
N TYR A 294 9.40 8.36 -1.06
CA TYR A 294 10.58 8.99 -0.45
C TYR A 294 10.86 10.39 -1.03
N ALA A 295 10.06 10.84 -1.97
CA ALA A 295 10.00 12.23 -2.42
C ALA A 295 9.12 13.06 -1.46
N VAL A 296 9.64 13.28 -0.24
CA VAL A 296 8.95 13.72 0.98
C VAL A 296 8.19 15.05 0.86
N LEU A 297 8.65 15.95 0.00
CA LEU A 297 8.04 17.28 -0.19
C LEU A 297 7.17 17.35 -1.45
N ASN A 298 7.62 16.71 -2.52
CA ASN A 298 7.03 16.94 -3.85
C ASN A 298 5.96 15.91 -4.24
N VAL A 299 5.98 14.71 -3.67
CA VAL A 299 5.09 13.61 -4.07
C VAL A 299 4.21 13.16 -2.93
N VAL A 300 4.81 12.63 -1.86
CA VAL A 300 4.10 11.96 -0.77
C VAL A 300 2.93 12.78 -0.20
N PRO A 301 3.11 14.08 0.13
CA PRO A 301 2.01 14.87 0.70
C PRO A 301 0.83 15.02 -0.26
N ARG A 302 1.10 15.18 -1.56
CA ARG A 302 0.03 15.29 -2.57
C ARG A 302 -0.66 13.96 -2.83
N ALA A 303 0.11 12.88 -3.00
CA ALA A 303 -0.41 11.54 -3.25
C ALA A 303 -1.34 11.09 -2.12
N TRP A 304 -0.86 11.15 -0.88
CA TRP A 304 -1.68 10.72 0.25
C TRP A 304 -2.79 11.70 0.64
N THR A 305 -2.67 13.00 0.32
CA THR A 305 -3.82 13.91 0.43
C THR A 305 -4.91 13.54 -0.57
N HIS A 306 -4.58 13.12 -1.80
CA HIS A 306 -5.55 12.55 -2.72
C HIS A 306 -6.18 11.26 -2.17
N LEU A 307 -5.39 10.36 -1.57
CA LEU A 307 -5.91 9.16 -0.93
C LEU A 307 -6.92 9.51 0.16
N LEU A 308 -6.57 10.43 1.08
CA LEU A 308 -7.44 10.88 2.15
C LEU A 308 -8.76 11.47 1.62
N ALA A 309 -8.69 12.27 0.55
CA ALA A 309 -9.86 12.84 -0.09
C ALA A 309 -10.76 11.77 -0.76
N ILE A 310 -10.15 10.74 -1.36
CA ILE A 310 -10.91 9.60 -1.94
C ILE A 310 -11.55 8.77 -0.83
N VAL A 311 -10.85 8.52 0.27
CA VAL A 311 -11.40 7.81 1.44
C VAL A 311 -12.57 8.59 2.06
N SER A 312 -12.51 9.92 2.09
CA SER A 312 -13.63 10.74 2.58
C SER A 312 -14.90 10.66 1.71
N GLY A 313 -14.79 10.13 0.49
CA GLY A 313 -15.86 10.13 -0.51
C GLY A 313 -15.96 11.42 -1.32
N GLU A 314 -15.08 12.40 -1.09
CA GLU A 314 -15.05 13.70 -1.77
C GLU A 314 -13.67 13.97 -2.38
N PRO A 315 -13.31 13.30 -3.51
CA PRO A 315 -12.04 13.50 -4.17
C PRO A 315 -11.81 14.96 -4.55
N ILE A 316 -10.59 15.45 -4.35
CA ILE A 316 -10.20 16.80 -4.79
C ILE A 316 -9.80 16.79 -6.27
N GLU A 317 -10.05 17.91 -6.96
CA GLU A 317 -9.66 18.07 -8.36
C GLU A 317 -8.13 18.13 -8.53
N PRO A 318 -7.56 17.51 -9.57
CA PRO A 318 -6.12 17.52 -9.81
C PRO A 318 -5.52 18.93 -9.91
N ILE A 319 -6.26 19.87 -10.53
CA ILE A 319 -5.82 21.26 -10.72
C ILE A 319 -5.94 22.13 -9.45
N THR A 320 -6.42 21.57 -8.32
CA THR A 320 -6.51 22.30 -7.05
C THR A 320 -5.15 22.89 -6.70
N PRO A 321 -5.07 24.21 -6.42
CA PRO A 321 -3.82 24.83 -6.00
C PRO A 321 -3.33 24.28 -4.66
N VAL A 322 -2.03 24.04 -4.55
CA VAL A 322 -1.40 23.79 -3.23
C VAL A 322 -1.41 25.11 -2.45
N PRO A 323 -1.90 25.16 -1.20
CA PRO A 323 -2.00 26.36 -0.40
C PRO A 323 -0.65 27.07 -0.26
N GLU A 324 -0.64 28.39 -0.39
CA GLU A 324 0.59 29.19 -0.32
C GLU A 324 1.29 29.04 1.04
N ALA A 325 0.52 29.01 2.14
CA ALA A 325 1.08 28.80 3.48
C ALA A 325 1.83 27.48 3.58
N TRP A 326 1.28 26.39 3.05
CA TRP A 326 1.97 25.09 3.02
C TRP A 326 3.23 25.14 2.15
N ARG A 327 3.18 25.82 1.01
CA ARG A 327 4.33 25.95 0.12
C ARG A 327 5.48 26.73 0.75
N ILE A 328 5.18 27.74 1.54
CA ILE A 328 6.18 28.51 2.31
C ILE A 328 6.86 27.59 3.34
N GLU A 329 6.07 26.76 4.06
CA GLU A 329 6.61 25.80 5.02
C GLU A 329 7.46 24.72 4.35
N ALA A 330 7.04 24.21 3.19
CA ALA A 330 7.73 23.17 2.43
C ALA A 330 8.95 23.66 1.63
N GLY A 331 9.08 24.98 1.41
CA GLY A 331 10.21 25.60 0.73
C GLY A 331 10.01 25.84 -0.77
N GLU A 332 11.00 26.46 -1.42
CA GLU A 332 10.93 26.98 -2.80
C GLU A 332 10.60 25.92 -3.87
N SER A 333 10.92 24.66 -3.62
CA SER A 333 10.65 23.54 -4.56
C SER A 333 9.25 22.96 -4.44
N ALA A 334 8.39 23.50 -3.57
CA ALA A 334 7.03 23.00 -3.36
C ALA A 334 6.18 23.11 -4.65
N PRO A 335 5.37 22.08 -4.96
CA PRO A 335 4.55 22.07 -6.16
C PRO A 335 3.42 23.13 -6.09
N LEU A 336 2.96 23.59 -7.25
CA LEU A 336 1.93 24.63 -7.34
C LEU A 336 0.50 24.07 -7.30
N THR A 337 0.34 22.84 -7.75
CA THR A 337 -0.96 22.16 -7.87
C THR A 337 -0.91 20.73 -7.32
N MET A 338 -2.08 20.17 -7.11
CA MET A 338 -2.26 18.79 -6.70
C MET A 338 -2.12 17.78 -7.86
N SER A 339 -1.58 18.23 -9.01
CA SER A 339 -1.37 17.46 -10.24
C SER A 339 0.04 17.67 -10.76
N ASP A 340 0.53 16.73 -11.54
CA ASP A 340 1.74 16.88 -12.37
C ASP A 340 1.42 17.30 -13.82
N GLY A 341 0.13 17.46 -14.13
CA GLY A 341 -0.37 17.86 -15.45
C GLY A 341 -0.30 16.74 -16.49
N ALA A 342 -0.29 15.48 -16.05
CA ALA A 342 -0.28 14.33 -16.94
C ALA A 342 -1.71 13.85 -17.27
N ALA A 343 -1.89 13.31 -18.47
CA ALA A 343 -3.10 12.63 -18.85
C ALA A 343 -3.00 11.16 -18.40
N ALA A 344 -3.72 10.79 -17.35
CA ALA A 344 -3.77 9.41 -16.87
C ALA A 344 -4.69 8.55 -17.77
N THR A 345 -4.30 8.38 -19.03
CA THR A 345 -5.02 7.59 -20.04
C THR A 345 -4.19 6.40 -20.45
N PHE A 346 -4.86 5.32 -20.81
CA PHE A 346 -4.20 4.08 -21.28
C PHE A 346 -5.03 3.43 -22.38
N ARG A 347 -4.40 2.54 -23.15
CA ARG A 347 -5.07 1.67 -24.10
C ARG A 347 -5.40 0.34 -23.37
N PRO A 348 -6.66 -0.11 -23.32
CA PRO A 348 -7.02 -1.40 -22.75
C PRO A 348 -6.25 -2.57 -23.38
N PHE A 349 -5.91 -3.58 -22.59
CA PHE A 349 -5.16 -4.75 -23.07
C PHE A 349 -5.97 -5.55 -24.09
N GLU A 350 -7.27 -5.57 -23.93
CA GLU A 350 -8.26 -6.23 -24.81
C GLU A 350 -8.31 -5.63 -26.23
N GLU A 351 -7.83 -4.40 -26.42
CA GLU A 351 -7.70 -3.79 -27.74
C GLU A 351 -6.52 -4.33 -28.56
N GLY A 352 -5.69 -5.17 -27.97
CA GLY A 352 -4.65 -5.92 -28.63
C GLY A 352 -3.31 -5.94 -27.90
N PHE A 353 -2.67 -7.09 -27.97
CA PHE A 353 -1.33 -7.35 -27.46
C PHE A 353 -0.27 -6.80 -28.43
N THR A 354 0.77 -6.18 -27.91
CA THR A 354 1.91 -5.66 -28.66
C THR A 354 3.15 -6.50 -28.36
N PRO A 355 3.60 -7.40 -29.25
CA PRO A 355 4.69 -8.35 -28.96
C PRO A 355 6.02 -7.72 -28.54
N GLY A 356 6.32 -6.51 -28.99
CA GLY A 356 7.52 -5.77 -28.61
C GLY A 356 7.42 -5.01 -27.29
N SER A 357 6.24 -4.93 -26.68
CA SER A 357 6.02 -4.25 -25.40
C SER A 357 6.42 -5.15 -24.24
N ARG A 358 7.39 -4.71 -23.44
CA ARG A 358 7.79 -5.41 -22.21
C ARG A 358 6.66 -5.41 -21.16
N VAL A 359 5.83 -4.38 -21.16
CA VAL A 359 4.64 -4.28 -20.28
C VAL A 359 3.59 -5.31 -20.68
N ASP A 360 3.29 -5.43 -21.99
CA ASP A 360 2.34 -6.45 -22.46
C ASP A 360 2.84 -7.88 -22.21
N GLN A 361 4.16 -8.09 -22.28
CA GLN A 361 4.77 -9.37 -21.91
C GLN A 361 4.60 -9.66 -20.42
N ALA A 362 4.75 -8.67 -19.54
CA ALA A 362 4.50 -8.81 -18.09
C ALA A 362 3.04 -9.13 -17.80
N ILE A 363 2.10 -8.41 -18.44
CA ILE A 363 0.65 -8.70 -18.32
C ILE A 363 0.36 -10.13 -18.75
N LEU A 364 0.86 -10.53 -19.91
CA LEU A 364 0.62 -11.89 -20.42
C LEU A 364 1.22 -12.97 -19.54
N ALA A 365 2.42 -12.75 -18.99
CA ALA A 365 3.06 -13.69 -18.07
C ALA A 365 2.21 -13.91 -16.80
N THR A 366 1.70 -12.82 -16.20
CA THR A 366 0.80 -12.92 -15.04
C THR A 366 -0.51 -13.62 -15.39
N ARG A 367 -1.15 -13.26 -16.52
CA ARG A 367 -2.38 -13.92 -16.98
C ARG A 367 -2.17 -15.43 -17.20
N GLN A 368 -1.08 -15.81 -17.85
CA GLN A 368 -0.76 -17.22 -18.10
C GLN A 368 -0.53 -18.02 -16.83
N ALA A 369 0.03 -17.41 -15.80
CA ALA A 369 0.31 -18.05 -14.54
C ALA A 369 -0.94 -18.18 -13.65
N VAL A 370 -1.78 -17.14 -13.58
CA VAL A 370 -2.86 -17.03 -12.58
C VAL A 370 -4.24 -17.34 -13.14
N PHE A 371 -4.58 -16.88 -14.35
CA PHE A 371 -5.95 -17.00 -14.87
C PHE A 371 -6.47 -18.43 -14.97
N PRO A 372 -5.68 -19.44 -15.43
CA PRO A 372 -6.12 -20.82 -15.44
C PRO A 372 -6.52 -21.36 -14.06
N GLU A 373 -5.80 -20.97 -12.99
CA GLU A 373 -6.10 -21.37 -11.61
C GLU A 373 -7.44 -20.79 -11.12
N LEU A 374 -7.84 -19.65 -11.69
CA LEU A 374 -9.12 -18.99 -11.41
C LEU A 374 -10.22 -19.36 -12.41
N GLY A 375 -9.97 -20.30 -13.31
CA GLY A 375 -10.93 -20.75 -14.34
C GLY A 375 -11.15 -19.72 -15.45
N MET A 376 -10.20 -18.82 -15.68
CA MET A 376 -10.26 -17.78 -16.71
C MET A 376 -9.33 -18.10 -17.89
N ASP A 377 -9.68 -17.61 -19.08
CA ASP A 377 -8.82 -17.70 -20.27
C ASP A 377 -7.73 -16.58 -20.21
N PRO A 378 -6.44 -16.92 -20.25
CA PRO A 378 -5.36 -15.92 -20.23
C PRO A 378 -5.28 -15.04 -21.48
N SER A 379 -5.96 -15.42 -22.57
CA SER A 379 -5.93 -14.70 -23.86
C SER A 379 -7.03 -13.65 -24.02
N LEU A 380 -8.01 -13.64 -23.12
CA LEU A 380 -9.16 -12.73 -23.16
C LEU A 380 -8.88 -11.38 -22.54
#